data_f5550007300ac7028204432863de66c4
#
_entry.id   f5550007300ac7028204432863de66c4
#
_cell.length_a   1.000
_cell.length_b   1.000
_cell.length_c   1.000
_cell.angle_alpha   90.00
_cell.angle_beta   90.00
_cell.angle_gamma   90.00
#
_symmetry.space_group_name_H-M   'P 1'
#
loop_
_entity.id
_entity.type
_entity.pdbx_description
1 polymer ?
#
loop_
_entity_poly.entity_id
_entity_poly.type
_entity_poly.pdbx_seq_one_letter_code
_entity_poly.pdbx_strand_id
1 'polypeptide(L)'
;MTAKEVEAVVLGISPLERAMPGDPTGLLYGDPEIEVTGVAVTWTPTVQVLREAAVDGLNFVLTHEIPFFASAKSNWFRTMPEEERPYNIARRSILDAHGMAVCRCHSNWDGTPGGVMDSCAEALGFEDIASGGDYCRTYAIEPLTVAELADHAKLALGVPVVRVAGDAGRMVTLVTVMYGGLLQHWHGVDEALLSGADAIICGEALDYSFRAAVDADIPLIETAHINSENPGMREFARKLSTKLPPEMPVRFIDAGMPWRFF
;
A
#
# COMPACT_ATOMS: atom_id res chain seq x y z
N MET A 1 12.16 23.19 -8.74
CA MET A 1 12.68 21.87 -9.15
C MET A 1 11.79 21.32 -10.23
N THR A 2 12.36 20.63 -11.23
CA THR A 2 11.58 19.91 -12.24
C THR A 2 11.03 18.59 -11.69
N ALA A 3 10.04 18.01 -12.37
CA ALA A 3 9.50 16.69 -11.99
C ALA A 3 10.58 15.60 -11.97
N LYS A 4 11.52 15.65 -12.91
CA LYS A 4 12.69 14.75 -12.96
C LYS A 4 13.63 14.92 -11.76
N GLU A 5 13.83 16.15 -11.29
CA GLU A 5 14.65 16.41 -10.10
C GLU A 5 13.94 15.91 -8.82
N VAL A 6 12.61 16.07 -8.73
CA VAL A 6 11.83 15.52 -7.63
C VAL A 6 11.84 14.00 -7.67
N GLU A 7 11.68 13.38 -8.86
CA GLU A 7 11.84 11.93 -9.03
C GLU A 7 13.19 11.43 -8.50
N ALA A 8 14.27 12.13 -8.81
CA ALA A 8 15.61 11.74 -8.32
C ALA A 8 15.68 11.74 -6.79
N VAL A 9 15.01 12.69 -6.11
CA VAL A 9 14.90 12.70 -4.63
C VAL A 9 14.05 11.52 -4.16
N VAL A 10 12.92 11.25 -4.80
CA VAL A 10 12.04 10.11 -4.51
C VAL A 10 12.81 8.79 -4.60
N LEU A 11 13.54 8.57 -5.72
CA LEU A 11 14.34 7.36 -5.93
C LEU A 11 15.59 7.29 -5.02
N GLY A 12 16.04 8.41 -4.48
CA GLY A 12 17.04 8.44 -3.42
C GLY A 12 16.53 7.95 -2.07
N ILE A 13 15.20 8.00 -1.84
CA ILE A 13 14.54 7.44 -0.65
C ILE A 13 14.19 5.97 -0.87
N SER A 14 13.70 5.64 -2.06
CA SER A 14 13.21 4.32 -2.47
C SER A 14 13.90 3.87 -3.76
N PRO A 15 15.10 3.24 -3.65
CA PRO A 15 15.95 2.96 -4.79
C PRO A 15 15.34 1.97 -5.81
N LEU A 16 15.57 2.22 -7.11
CA LEU A 16 15.05 1.39 -8.21
C LEU A 16 15.54 -0.06 -8.16
N GLU A 17 16.75 -0.28 -7.69
CA GLU A 17 17.36 -1.63 -7.55
C GLU A 17 16.63 -2.54 -6.56
N ARG A 18 15.75 -1.96 -5.73
CA ARG A 18 14.85 -2.72 -4.85
C ARG A 18 13.52 -3.08 -5.49
N ALA A 19 13.21 -2.52 -6.67
CA ALA A 19 11.98 -2.85 -7.38
C ALA A 19 12.01 -4.30 -7.89
N MET A 20 10.87 -4.98 -7.79
CA MET A 20 10.71 -6.28 -8.43
C MET A 20 10.88 -6.16 -9.95
N PRO A 21 11.47 -7.16 -10.61
CA PRO A 21 11.63 -7.15 -12.06
C PRO A 21 10.29 -6.95 -12.79
N GLY A 22 10.19 -5.93 -13.64
CA GLY A 22 9.00 -5.63 -14.41
C GLY A 22 7.93 -4.82 -13.67
N ASP A 23 8.16 -4.41 -12.42
CA ASP A 23 7.26 -3.53 -11.70
C ASP A 23 7.47 -2.06 -12.17
N PRO A 24 6.45 -1.42 -12.79
CA PRO A 24 6.57 -0.05 -13.29
C PRO A 24 6.86 0.92 -12.15
N THR A 25 8.03 1.55 -12.17
CA THR A 25 8.52 2.43 -11.10
C THR A 25 9.11 3.71 -11.71
N GLY A 26 9.06 4.82 -10.98
CA GLY A 26 9.53 6.13 -11.45
C GLY A 26 8.43 6.96 -12.11
N LEU A 27 8.82 7.95 -12.91
CA LEU A 27 7.89 8.85 -13.60
C LEU A 27 7.13 8.11 -14.70
N LEU A 28 5.83 7.89 -14.49
CA LEU A 28 4.97 7.13 -15.40
C LEU A 28 4.06 8.02 -16.27
N TYR A 29 3.88 9.28 -15.91
CA TYR A 29 3.02 10.22 -16.63
C TYR A 29 3.45 11.67 -16.43
N GLY A 30 3.14 12.51 -17.40
CA GLY A 30 3.43 13.96 -17.38
C GLY A 30 4.78 14.31 -17.99
N ASP A 31 5.04 15.60 -18.13
CA ASP A 31 6.30 16.13 -18.67
C ASP A 31 7.36 16.15 -17.54
N PRO A 32 8.53 15.49 -17.73
CA PRO A 32 9.60 15.48 -16.74
C PRO A 32 10.19 16.87 -16.44
N GLU A 33 10.00 17.83 -17.33
CA GLU A 33 10.56 19.18 -17.21
C GLU A 33 9.58 20.20 -16.58
N ILE A 34 8.37 19.80 -16.19
CA ILE A 34 7.47 20.72 -15.48
C ILE A 34 8.10 21.24 -14.20
N GLU A 35 7.88 22.49 -13.88
CA GLU A 35 8.20 23.04 -12.55
C GLU A 35 7.21 22.50 -11.51
N VAL A 36 7.75 21.86 -10.48
CA VAL A 36 6.94 21.29 -9.39
C VAL A 36 6.60 22.36 -8.37
N THR A 37 5.33 22.58 -8.14
CA THR A 37 4.78 23.53 -7.16
C THR A 37 4.48 22.89 -5.80
N GLY A 38 4.35 21.57 -5.75
CA GLY A 38 4.13 20.79 -4.55
C GLY A 38 3.87 19.32 -4.87
N VAL A 39 3.98 18.47 -3.86
CA VAL A 39 3.89 17.02 -3.98
C VAL A 39 2.70 16.48 -3.20
N ALA A 40 1.82 15.76 -3.89
CA ALA A 40 0.80 14.91 -3.29
C ALA A 40 1.35 13.49 -3.17
N VAL A 41 1.32 12.90 -1.98
CA VAL A 41 1.67 11.49 -1.75
C VAL A 41 0.39 10.73 -1.45
N THR A 42 0.14 9.63 -2.14
CA THR A 42 -1.09 8.86 -2.00
C THR A 42 -0.85 7.37 -2.23
N TRP A 43 -1.75 6.54 -1.73
CA TRP A 43 -1.75 5.12 -2.07
C TRP A 43 -2.09 4.90 -3.55
N THR A 44 -3.16 5.52 -4.04
CA THR A 44 -3.58 5.44 -5.45
C THR A 44 -4.17 6.77 -5.94
N PRO A 45 -3.86 7.23 -7.18
CA PRO A 45 -4.30 8.52 -7.68
C PRO A 45 -5.75 8.43 -8.21
N THR A 46 -6.70 8.30 -7.29
CA THR A 46 -8.13 8.34 -7.66
C THR A 46 -8.51 9.71 -8.23
N VAL A 47 -9.63 9.78 -8.95
CA VAL A 47 -10.19 11.06 -9.44
C VAL A 47 -10.36 12.07 -8.29
N GLN A 48 -10.79 11.60 -7.11
CA GLN A 48 -10.94 12.45 -5.93
C GLN A 48 -9.60 12.99 -5.43
N VAL A 49 -8.60 12.12 -5.28
CA VAL A 49 -7.24 12.51 -4.86
C VAL A 49 -6.64 13.53 -5.83
N LEU A 50 -6.75 13.28 -7.15
CA LEU A 50 -6.21 14.19 -8.16
C LEU A 50 -6.89 15.57 -8.13
N ARG A 51 -8.21 15.61 -7.91
CA ARG A 51 -8.93 16.89 -7.75
C ARG A 51 -8.50 17.65 -6.49
N GLU A 52 -8.32 16.93 -5.38
CA GLU A 52 -7.84 17.52 -4.12
C GLU A 52 -6.41 18.06 -4.29
N ALA A 53 -5.51 17.28 -4.90
CA ALA A 53 -4.16 17.73 -5.20
C ALA A 53 -4.15 18.99 -6.10
N ALA A 54 -5.00 19.02 -7.13
CA ALA A 54 -5.13 20.17 -8.02
C ALA A 54 -5.63 21.43 -7.29
N VAL A 55 -6.62 21.30 -6.40
CA VAL A 55 -7.13 22.43 -5.58
C VAL A 55 -6.04 22.99 -4.68
N ASP A 56 -5.16 22.13 -4.14
CA ASP A 56 -4.06 22.53 -3.28
C ASP A 56 -2.81 23.00 -4.05
N GLY A 57 -2.85 23.01 -5.39
CA GLY A 57 -1.72 23.40 -6.22
C GLY A 57 -0.56 22.40 -6.23
N LEU A 58 -0.81 21.14 -5.88
CA LEU A 58 0.17 20.07 -5.88
C LEU A 58 0.18 19.39 -7.27
N ASN A 59 1.20 19.66 -8.07
CA ASN A 59 1.26 19.16 -9.44
C ASN A 59 2.22 17.97 -9.65
N PHE A 60 2.83 17.44 -8.60
CA PHE A 60 3.56 16.18 -8.64
C PHE A 60 2.87 15.16 -7.73
N VAL A 61 2.46 14.02 -8.29
CA VAL A 61 1.75 12.95 -7.55
C VAL A 61 2.67 11.76 -7.38
N LEU A 62 3.09 11.49 -6.14
CA LEU A 62 3.76 10.25 -5.78
C LEU A 62 2.70 9.23 -5.37
N THR A 63 2.63 8.12 -6.09
CA THR A 63 1.67 7.05 -5.84
C THR A 63 2.35 5.71 -5.57
N HIS A 64 1.70 4.88 -4.78
CA HIS A 64 2.11 3.49 -4.57
C HIS A 64 1.56 2.59 -5.67
N GLU A 65 0.26 2.63 -5.89
CA GLU A 65 -0.43 1.85 -6.90
C GLU A 65 -0.36 2.48 -8.30
N ILE A 66 -0.68 1.66 -9.31
CA ILE A 66 -0.67 2.09 -10.70
C ILE A 66 -1.61 3.27 -10.96
N PRO A 67 -1.17 4.29 -11.72
CA PRO A 67 -2.02 5.44 -12.03
C PRO A 67 -3.14 5.08 -13.00
N PHE A 68 -2.90 4.14 -13.90
CA PHE A 68 -3.87 3.72 -14.92
C PHE A 68 -4.00 2.21 -14.95
N PHE A 69 -5.23 1.73 -15.09
CA PHE A 69 -5.51 0.31 -15.23
C PHE A 69 -5.14 -0.14 -16.65
N ALA A 70 -4.04 -0.89 -16.75
CA ALA A 70 -3.49 -1.37 -18.00
C ALA A 70 -4.41 -2.36 -18.72
N SER A 71 -4.27 -2.46 -20.04
CA SER A 71 -4.96 -3.48 -20.84
C SER A 71 -4.35 -4.85 -20.58
N ALA A 72 -5.15 -5.74 -20.01
CA ALA A 72 -4.82 -7.16 -19.89
C ALA A 72 -5.77 -7.97 -20.74
N LYS A 73 -5.25 -8.97 -21.47
CA LYS A 73 -6.10 -9.95 -22.16
C LYS A 73 -6.81 -10.81 -21.12
N SER A 74 -8.11 -11.00 -21.32
CA SER A 74 -8.91 -11.90 -20.50
C SER A 74 -9.52 -12.98 -21.37
N ASN A 75 -9.47 -14.23 -20.91
CA ASN A 75 -10.17 -15.34 -21.56
C ASN A 75 -11.67 -15.38 -21.19
N TRP A 76 -12.07 -14.61 -20.18
CA TRP A 76 -13.41 -14.66 -19.58
C TRP A 76 -14.25 -13.43 -19.88
N PHE A 77 -13.62 -12.28 -20.06
CA PHE A 77 -14.31 -11.00 -20.18
C PHE A 77 -13.83 -10.24 -21.43
N ARG A 78 -14.75 -9.51 -22.05
CA ARG A 78 -14.38 -8.49 -23.04
C ARG A 78 -13.64 -7.36 -22.31
N THR A 79 -12.55 -6.90 -22.87
CA THR A 79 -11.75 -5.81 -22.32
C THR A 79 -11.80 -4.60 -23.24
N MET A 80 -11.81 -3.41 -22.67
CA MET A 80 -11.66 -2.16 -23.41
C MET A 80 -10.18 -1.83 -23.62
N PRO A 81 -9.80 -1.14 -24.70
CA PRO A 81 -8.49 -0.50 -24.81
C PRO A 81 -8.25 0.43 -23.61
N GLU A 82 -7.00 0.55 -23.18
CA GLU A 82 -6.65 1.32 -21.97
C GLU A 82 -7.08 2.78 -22.10
N GLU A 83 -6.86 3.37 -23.28
CA GLU A 83 -7.18 4.74 -23.64
C GLU A 83 -8.69 5.05 -23.69
N GLU A 84 -9.52 4.04 -23.90
CA GLU A 84 -10.99 4.15 -23.97
C GLU A 84 -11.67 3.95 -22.60
N ARG A 85 -10.94 3.55 -21.59
CA ARG A 85 -11.52 3.26 -20.25
C ARG A 85 -11.95 4.55 -19.56
N PRO A 86 -13.24 4.71 -19.21
CA PRO A 86 -13.74 5.96 -18.61
C PRO A 86 -12.98 6.38 -17.36
N TYR A 87 -12.55 5.44 -16.53
CA TYR A 87 -11.80 5.70 -15.31
C TYR A 87 -10.36 6.18 -15.58
N ASN A 88 -9.70 5.70 -16.66
CA ASN A 88 -8.39 6.20 -17.08
C ASN A 88 -8.52 7.58 -17.76
N ILE A 89 -9.54 7.77 -18.61
CA ILE A 89 -9.85 9.07 -19.25
C ILE A 89 -10.08 10.13 -18.15
N ALA A 90 -10.88 9.82 -17.13
CA ALA A 90 -11.17 10.76 -16.05
C ALA A 90 -9.90 11.18 -15.30
N ARG A 91 -8.97 10.24 -15.02
CA ARG A 91 -7.69 10.56 -14.38
C ARG A 91 -6.80 11.41 -15.29
N ARG A 92 -6.61 10.99 -16.56
CA ARG A 92 -5.80 11.73 -17.54
C ARG A 92 -6.31 13.15 -17.74
N SER A 93 -7.62 13.33 -17.86
CA SER A 93 -8.22 14.67 -18.04
C SER A 93 -7.87 15.64 -16.91
N ILE A 94 -7.77 15.18 -15.67
CA ILE A 94 -7.38 16.03 -14.54
C ILE A 94 -5.88 16.31 -14.59
N LEU A 95 -5.07 15.26 -14.80
CA LEU A 95 -3.61 15.40 -14.89
C LEU A 95 -3.21 16.40 -15.98
N ASP A 96 -3.81 16.29 -17.18
CA ASP A 96 -3.53 17.17 -18.31
C ASP A 96 -4.00 18.60 -18.06
N ALA A 97 -5.23 18.76 -17.52
CA ALA A 97 -5.80 20.07 -17.25
C ALA A 97 -5.00 20.89 -16.23
N HIS A 98 -4.28 20.23 -15.33
CA HIS A 98 -3.51 20.87 -14.28
C HIS A 98 -1.98 20.70 -14.45
N GLY A 99 -1.52 20.19 -15.60
CA GLY A 99 -0.09 20.01 -15.89
C GLY A 99 0.62 19.15 -14.83
N MET A 100 -0.01 18.03 -14.42
CA MET A 100 0.50 17.20 -13.33
C MET A 100 1.41 16.08 -13.87
N ALA A 101 2.42 15.73 -13.07
CA ALA A 101 3.25 14.53 -13.28
C ALA A 101 2.93 13.47 -12.22
N VAL A 102 3.05 12.19 -12.61
CA VAL A 102 2.83 11.05 -11.70
C VAL A 102 4.06 10.16 -11.64
N CYS A 103 4.60 9.99 -10.45
CA CYS A 103 5.70 9.10 -10.12
C CYS A 103 5.20 7.95 -9.26
N ARG A 104 5.64 6.73 -9.53
CA ARG A 104 5.25 5.55 -8.76
C ARG A 104 6.43 4.95 -8.02
N CYS A 105 6.21 4.63 -6.73
CA CYS A 105 7.07 3.78 -5.92
C CYS A 105 6.21 2.70 -5.27
N HIS A 106 6.46 1.45 -5.65
CA HIS A 106 5.69 0.29 -5.21
C HIS A 106 6.63 -0.72 -4.54
N SER A 107 6.97 -1.83 -5.19
CA SER A 107 7.81 -2.86 -4.61
C SER A 107 9.19 -2.36 -4.13
N ASN A 108 9.72 -1.31 -4.75
CA ASN A 108 10.94 -0.66 -4.26
C ASN A 108 10.73 0.06 -2.92
N TRP A 109 9.52 0.52 -2.60
CA TRP A 109 9.20 1.12 -1.31
C TRP A 109 8.77 0.08 -0.27
N ASP A 110 8.15 -0.99 -0.69
CA ASP A 110 7.67 -2.07 0.17
C ASP A 110 8.77 -2.60 1.09
N GLY A 111 9.89 -3.03 0.51
CA GLY A 111 11.01 -3.63 1.22
C GLY A 111 12.13 -2.66 1.58
N THR A 112 12.00 -1.36 1.31
CA THR A 112 13.01 -0.38 1.74
C THR A 112 12.94 -0.19 3.26
N PRO A 113 14.08 -0.10 3.97
CA PRO A 113 14.10 0.17 5.41
C PRO A 113 13.31 1.44 5.76
N GLY A 114 12.33 1.29 6.67
CA GLY A 114 11.34 2.31 6.98
C GLY A 114 10.31 2.54 5.87
N GLY A 115 10.13 1.58 4.97
CA GLY A 115 9.10 1.54 3.94
C GLY A 115 7.79 0.93 4.44
N VAL A 116 7.02 0.32 3.53
CA VAL A 116 5.66 -0.16 3.83
C VAL A 116 5.65 -1.21 4.93
N MET A 117 6.53 -2.24 4.83
CA MET A 117 6.58 -3.30 5.82
C MET A 117 6.91 -2.77 7.22
N ASP A 118 7.97 -1.98 7.32
CA ASP A 118 8.39 -1.43 8.60
C ASP A 118 7.34 -0.49 9.20
N SER A 119 6.76 0.38 8.37
CA SER A 119 5.74 1.33 8.81
C SER A 119 4.43 0.65 9.22
N CYS A 120 4.04 -0.44 8.56
CA CYS A 120 2.88 -1.24 8.95
C CYS A 120 3.11 -1.91 10.31
N ALA A 121 4.28 -2.50 10.52
CA ALA A 121 4.65 -3.13 11.78
C ALA A 121 4.74 -2.10 12.92
N GLU A 122 5.35 -0.94 12.67
CA GLU A 122 5.41 0.16 13.63
C GLU A 122 4.02 0.66 14.03
N ALA A 123 3.10 0.81 13.05
CA ALA A 123 1.72 1.17 13.33
C ALA A 123 1.01 0.14 14.20
N LEU A 124 1.29 -1.16 13.99
CA LEU A 124 0.80 -2.25 14.82
C LEU A 124 1.51 -2.35 16.19
N GLY A 125 2.61 -1.61 16.40
CA GLY A 125 3.42 -1.69 17.63
C GLY A 125 4.23 -2.97 17.73
N PHE A 126 4.58 -3.60 16.61
CA PHE A 126 5.34 -4.85 16.55
C PHE A 126 6.81 -4.57 16.31
N GLU A 127 7.67 -4.97 17.24
CA GLU A 127 9.11 -4.69 17.23
C GLU A 127 9.96 -5.98 17.15
N ASP A 128 9.56 -7.05 17.85
CA ASP A 128 10.33 -8.28 18.00
C ASP A 128 10.18 -9.20 16.80
N ILE A 129 11.05 -9.04 15.79
CA ILE A 129 11.06 -9.88 14.58
C ILE A 129 11.58 -11.27 14.92
N ALA A 130 10.72 -12.29 14.82
CA ALA A 130 11.09 -13.69 14.99
C ALA A 130 11.67 -14.30 13.69
N SER A 131 11.09 -13.93 12.52
CA SER A 131 11.55 -14.41 11.22
C SER A 131 10.97 -13.55 10.07
N GLY A 132 11.44 -13.81 8.84
CA GLY A 132 10.91 -13.17 7.63
C GLY A 132 11.85 -12.17 6.99
N GLY A 133 11.36 -11.49 5.95
CA GLY A 133 12.13 -10.58 5.08
C GLY A 133 11.41 -9.27 4.79
N ASP A 134 11.64 -8.74 3.62
CA ASP A 134 11.18 -7.40 3.23
C ASP A 134 9.66 -7.32 3.00
N TYR A 135 8.98 -8.42 2.69
CA TYR A 135 7.56 -8.43 2.30
C TYR A 135 6.64 -9.15 3.29
N CYS A 136 7.19 -10.03 4.11
CA CYS A 136 6.45 -10.83 5.08
C CYS A 136 7.32 -11.04 6.30
N ARG A 137 6.80 -10.75 7.49
CA ARG A 137 7.52 -10.93 8.75
C ARG A 137 6.63 -11.51 9.81
N THR A 138 7.23 -12.36 10.63
CA THR A 138 6.61 -12.91 11.84
C THR A 138 7.20 -12.21 13.06
N TYR A 139 6.33 -11.72 13.91
CA TYR A 139 6.67 -10.98 15.12
C TYR A 139 6.27 -11.78 16.35
N ALA A 140 7.13 -11.74 17.37
CA ALA A 140 6.73 -12.14 18.70
C ALA A 140 5.97 -10.99 19.37
N ILE A 141 4.83 -11.29 19.97
CA ILE A 141 3.98 -10.32 20.66
C ILE A 141 3.66 -10.79 22.07
N GLU A 142 3.27 -9.87 22.95
CA GLU A 142 2.63 -10.27 24.22
C GLU A 142 1.37 -11.09 23.92
N PRO A 143 1.06 -12.11 24.75
CA PRO A 143 -0.07 -12.98 24.50
C PRO A 143 -1.39 -12.22 24.43
N LEU A 144 -2.11 -12.37 23.29
CA LEU A 144 -3.44 -11.82 23.05
C LEU A 144 -4.36 -12.92 22.53
N THR A 145 -5.65 -12.79 22.75
CA THR A 145 -6.64 -13.56 21.99
C THR A 145 -6.74 -13.00 20.57
N VAL A 146 -7.15 -13.82 19.62
CA VAL A 146 -7.41 -13.38 18.23
C VAL A 146 -8.39 -12.21 18.17
N ALA A 147 -9.40 -12.19 19.05
CA ALA A 147 -10.34 -11.07 19.16
C ALA A 147 -9.67 -9.78 19.60
N GLU A 148 -8.82 -9.82 20.62
CA GLU A 148 -8.04 -8.66 21.09
C GLU A 148 -7.05 -8.19 20.03
N LEU A 149 -6.37 -9.12 19.35
CA LEU A 149 -5.47 -8.80 18.24
C LEU A 149 -6.19 -8.15 17.06
N ALA A 150 -7.42 -8.62 16.74
CA ALA A 150 -8.25 -8.02 15.70
C ALA A 150 -8.70 -6.61 16.06
N ASP A 151 -9.12 -6.37 17.29
CA ASP A 151 -9.46 -5.02 17.77
C ASP A 151 -8.24 -4.11 17.81
N HIS A 152 -7.07 -4.62 18.21
CA HIS A 152 -5.80 -3.90 18.14
C HIS A 152 -5.46 -3.48 16.71
N ALA A 153 -5.45 -4.42 15.76
CA ALA A 153 -5.14 -4.14 14.36
C ALA A 153 -6.14 -3.15 13.74
N LYS A 154 -7.43 -3.28 14.08
CA LYS A 154 -8.48 -2.35 13.65
C LYS A 154 -8.20 -0.92 14.09
N LEU A 155 -7.84 -0.72 15.34
CA LEU A 155 -7.52 0.60 15.90
C LEU A 155 -6.21 1.16 15.34
N ALA A 156 -5.18 0.34 15.31
CA ALA A 156 -3.83 0.71 14.87
C ALA A 156 -3.79 1.18 13.40
N LEU A 157 -4.51 0.48 12.53
CA LEU A 157 -4.57 0.78 11.10
C LEU A 157 -5.77 1.65 10.68
N GLY A 158 -6.59 2.08 11.64
CA GLY A 158 -7.70 2.99 11.39
C GLY A 158 -8.81 2.40 10.50
N VAL A 159 -9.04 1.08 10.57
CA VAL A 159 -10.12 0.42 9.83
C VAL A 159 -11.40 0.35 10.66
N PRO A 160 -12.58 0.59 10.06
CA PRO A 160 -13.84 0.53 10.81
C PRO A 160 -14.24 -0.91 11.18
N VAL A 161 -13.83 -1.87 10.37
CA VAL A 161 -14.16 -3.29 10.47
C VAL A 161 -13.01 -4.13 9.92
N VAL A 162 -12.71 -5.27 10.55
CA VAL A 162 -11.80 -6.31 10.06
C VAL A 162 -12.57 -7.60 9.80
N ARG A 163 -12.13 -8.40 8.83
CA ARG A 163 -12.62 -9.77 8.68
C ARG A 163 -11.73 -10.71 9.47
N VAL A 164 -12.33 -11.60 10.22
CA VAL A 164 -11.61 -12.59 11.04
C VAL A 164 -12.09 -13.99 10.69
N ALA A 165 -11.14 -14.91 10.47
CA ALA A 165 -11.40 -16.34 10.35
C ALA A 165 -10.64 -17.09 11.46
N GLY A 166 -11.17 -18.25 11.87
CA GLY A 166 -10.61 -19.05 12.94
C GLY A 166 -11.22 -18.74 14.31
N ASP A 167 -10.66 -19.37 15.36
CA ASP A 167 -11.16 -19.23 16.74
C ASP A 167 -10.74 -17.89 17.34
N ALA A 168 -11.72 -17.03 17.58
CA ALA A 168 -11.51 -15.70 18.16
C ALA A 168 -10.97 -15.74 19.62
N GLY A 169 -11.19 -16.84 20.34
CA GLY A 169 -10.70 -17.04 21.72
C GLY A 169 -9.28 -17.62 21.80
N ARG A 170 -8.70 -18.05 20.69
CA ARG A 170 -7.36 -18.62 20.66
C ARG A 170 -6.31 -17.60 21.07
N MET A 171 -5.42 -17.99 22.00
CA MET A 171 -4.26 -17.19 22.39
C MET A 171 -3.18 -17.30 21.33
N VAL A 172 -2.56 -16.18 20.99
CA VAL A 172 -1.49 -16.05 19.99
C VAL A 172 -0.32 -15.25 20.55
N THR A 173 0.89 -15.62 20.13
CA THR A 173 2.16 -15.01 20.54
C THR A 173 3.11 -14.78 19.38
N LEU A 174 2.88 -15.44 18.24
CA LEU A 174 3.64 -15.28 17.00
C LEU A 174 2.68 -14.91 15.88
N VAL A 175 2.84 -13.71 15.32
CA VAL A 175 1.93 -13.15 14.31
C VAL A 175 2.70 -12.84 13.04
N THR A 176 2.29 -13.43 11.92
CA THR A 176 2.80 -13.05 10.60
C THR A 176 2.01 -11.87 10.05
N VAL A 177 2.73 -10.81 9.66
CA VAL A 177 2.18 -9.62 9.00
C VAL A 177 2.48 -9.69 7.50
N MET A 178 1.43 -9.55 6.69
CA MET A 178 1.43 -9.50 5.23
C MET A 178 0.59 -8.31 4.78
N TYR A 179 1.21 -7.16 4.58
CA TYR A 179 0.50 -5.96 4.12
C TYR A 179 -0.01 -6.10 2.68
N GLY A 180 -0.80 -5.16 2.23
CA GLY A 180 -1.26 -5.05 0.84
C GLY A 180 -1.98 -6.29 0.34
N GLY A 181 -1.71 -6.65 -0.91
CA GLY A 181 -2.31 -7.80 -1.60
C GLY A 181 -1.55 -9.12 -1.45
N LEU A 182 -0.60 -9.25 -0.52
CA LEU A 182 0.27 -10.43 -0.40
C LEU A 182 -0.50 -11.73 -0.10
N LEU A 183 -1.69 -11.64 0.49
CA LEU A 183 -2.54 -12.80 0.77
C LEU A 183 -3.70 -12.98 -0.23
N GLN A 184 -3.58 -12.44 -1.44
CA GLN A 184 -4.51 -12.77 -2.54
C GLN A 184 -4.38 -14.22 -3.00
N HIS A 185 -3.31 -14.90 -2.62
CA HIS A 185 -3.09 -16.34 -2.86
C HIS A 185 -2.80 -17.06 -1.54
N TRP A 186 -3.22 -18.33 -1.45
CA TRP A 186 -3.03 -19.19 -0.27
C TRP A 186 -1.56 -19.48 0.08
N HIS A 187 -0.62 -19.23 -0.82
CA HIS A 187 0.82 -19.36 -0.54
C HIS A 187 1.30 -18.51 0.66
N GLY A 188 0.61 -17.41 0.96
CA GLY A 188 0.88 -16.65 2.18
C GLY A 188 0.52 -17.42 3.45
N VAL A 189 -0.46 -18.33 3.40
CA VAL A 189 -0.77 -19.24 4.51
C VAL A 189 0.36 -20.23 4.71
N ASP A 190 0.93 -20.79 3.61
CA ASP A 190 2.09 -21.67 3.68
C ASP A 190 3.29 -20.98 4.34
N GLU A 191 3.56 -19.72 3.98
CA GLU A 191 4.63 -18.92 4.58
C GLU A 191 4.44 -18.70 6.07
N ALA A 192 3.23 -18.39 6.53
CA ALA A 192 2.90 -18.24 7.95
C ALA A 192 3.10 -19.55 8.71
N LEU A 193 2.68 -20.68 8.15
CA LEU A 193 2.87 -22.00 8.74
C LEU A 193 4.35 -22.37 8.84
N LEU A 194 5.14 -22.11 7.78
CA LEU A 194 6.58 -22.39 7.75
C LEU A 194 7.35 -21.52 8.75
N SER A 195 6.87 -20.30 9.02
CA SER A 195 7.45 -19.42 10.04
C SER A 195 7.01 -19.76 11.47
N GLY A 196 6.11 -20.72 11.64
CA GLY A 196 5.58 -21.14 12.94
C GLY A 196 4.61 -20.14 13.57
N ALA A 197 3.96 -19.31 12.78
CA ALA A 197 3.02 -18.31 13.28
C ALA A 197 1.76 -18.93 13.89
N ASP A 198 1.24 -18.29 14.93
CA ASP A 198 -0.03 -18.64 15.59
C ASP A 198 -1.22 -17.96 14.89
N ALA A 199 -1.01 -16.84 14.21
CA ALA A 199 -2.02 -16.08 13.50
C ALA A 199 -1.41 -15.25 12.34
N ILE A 200 -2.28 -14.78 11.43
CA ILE A 200 -1.94 -13.91 10.31
C ILE A 200 -2.71 -12.60 10.41
N ILE A 201 -2.01 -11.46 10.26
CA ILE A 201 -2.61 -10.17 9.92
C ILE A 201 -2.25 -9.88 8.47
N CYS A 202 -3.26 -9.58 7.62
CA CYS A 202 -3.03 -9.23 6.24
C CYS A 202 -3.79 -7.99 5.80
N GLY A 203 -3.35 -7.37 4.69
CA GLY A 203 -4.08 -6.29 4.07
C GLY A 203 -5.31 -6.81 3.35
N GLU A 204 -5.14 -7.64 2.32
CA GLU A 204 -6.22 -8.18 1.50
C GLU A 204 -6.08 -9.69 1.32
N ALA A 205 -7.17 -10.42 1.51
CA ALA A 205 -7.25 -11.86 1.32
C ALA A 205 -8.45 -12.27 0.48
N LEU A 206 -8.24 -13.21 -0.45
CA LEU A 206 -9.33 -13.85 -1.18
C LEU A 206 -9.98 -14.95 -0.35
N ASP A 207 -11.20 -15.35 -0.72
CA ASP A 207 -11.96 -16.43 -0.06
C ASP A 207 -11.15 -17.73 0.04
N TYR A 208 -10.33 -18.05 -0.96
CA TYR A 208 -9.46 -19.23 -0.93
C TYR A 208 -8.40 -19.18 0.17
N SER A 209 -7.82 -18.00 0.43
CA SER A 209 -6.84 -17.83 1.50
C SER A 209 -7.49 -17.95 2.88
N PHE A 210 -8.70 -17.42 3.06
CA PHE A 210 -9.48 -17.65 4.28
C PHE A 210 -9.77 -19.15 4.51
N ARG A 211 -10.16 -19.89 3.47
CA ARG A 211 -10.43 -21.33 3.59
C ARG A 211 -9.18 -22.11 3.92
N ALA A 212 -8.06 -21.82 3.24
CA ALA A 212 -6.79 -22.45 3.52
C ALA A 212 -6.35 -22.19 4.98
N ALA A 213 -6.51 -20.97 5.48
CA ALA A 213 -6.20 -20.63 6.86
C ALA A 213 -7.08 -21.38 7.86
N VAL A 214 -8.39 -21.47 7.61
CA VAL A 214 -9.33 -22.23 8.46
C VAL A 214 -9.01 -23.72 8.45
N ASP A 215 -8.76 -24.32 7.29
CA ASP A 215 -8.44 -25.74 7.16
C ASP A 215 -7.08 -26.08 7.80
N ALA A 216 -6.14 -25.09 7.82
CA ALA A 216 -4.86 -25.22 8.50
C ALA A 216 -4.88 -24.86 9.99
N ASP A 217 -6.04 -24.54 10.54
CA ASP A 217 -6.24 -24.11 11.93
C ASP A 217 -5.35 -22.92 12.34
N ILE A 218 -5.13 -21.94 11.40
CA ILE A 218 -4.43 -20.71 11.68
C ILE A 218 -5.37 -19.51 11.53
N PRO A 219 -5.63 -18.72 12.59
CA PRO A 219 -6.48 -17.55 12.52
C PRO A 219 -5.92 -16.50 11.54
N LEU A 220 -6.83 -15.84 10.80
CA LEU A 220 -6.51 -14.80 9.82
C LEU A 220 -7.35 -13.56 10.07
N ILE A 221 -6.69 -12.41 10.15
CA ILE A 221 -7.28 -11.08 10.35
C ILE A 221 -6.95 -10.23 9.12
N GLU A 222 -7.98 -9.77 8.39
CA GLU A 222 -7.81 -8.89 7.23
C GLU A 222 -8.20 -7.45 7.57
N THR A 223 -7.30 -6.52 7.24
CA THR A 223 -7.38 -5.11 7.63
C THR A 223 -7.65 -4.14 6.48
N ALA A 224 -7.89 -4.62 5.28
CA ALA A 224 -7.94 -3.94 4.00
C ALA A 224 -6.55 -3.50 3.46
N HIS A 225 -6.39 -3.63 2.15
CA HIS A 225 -5.15 -3.39 1.40
C HIS A 225 -4.58 -2.00 1.71
N ILE A 226 -5.34 -0.95 1.38
CA ILE A 226 -4.92 0.44 1.56
C ILE A 226 -4.55 0.79 3.02
N ASN A 227 -5.28 0.27 4.00
CA ASN A 227 -5.05 0.60 5.39
C ASN A 227 -3.76 0.00 5.94
N SER A 228 -3.35 -1.16 5.42
CA SER A 228 -2.07 -1.78 5.78
C SER A 228 -0.86 -1.08 5.14
N GLU A 229 -1.05 -0.35 4.03
CA GLU A 229 0.03 0.34 3.30
C GLU A 229 0.07 1.86 3.53
N ASN A 230 -1.04 2.48 3.93
CA ASN A 230 -1.10 3.91 4.24
C ASN A 230 -0.08 4.39 5.29
N PRO A 231 0.28 3.62 6.34
CA PRO A 231 1.38 4.00 7.24
C PRO A 231 2.68 4.26 6.46
N GLY A 232 3.05 3.39 5.52
CA GLY A 232 4.21 3.54 4.65
C GLY A 232 4.15 4.77 3.76
N MET A 233 2.96 5.10 3.23
CA MET A 233 2.80 6.29 2.39
C MET A 233 2.85 7.60 3.19
N ARG A 234 2.36 7.60 4.43
CA ARG A 234 2.53 8.73 5.35
C ARG A 234 4.00 8.95 5.71
N GLU A 235 4.72 7.87 5.96
CA GLU A 235 6.16 7.92 6.24
C GLU A 235 6.95 8.39 5.01
N PHE A 236 6.55 7.98 3.79
CA PHE A 236 7.17 8.50 2.58
C PHE A 236 6.97 10.02 2.46
N ALA A 237 5.75 10.51 2.70
CA ALA A 237 5.48 11.96 2.69
C ALA A 237 6.36 12.69 3.71
N ARG A 238 6.49 12.15 4.93
CA ARG A 238 7.35 12.70 5.97
C ARG A 238 8.83 12.72 5.56
N LYS A 239 9.36 11.61 5.04
CA LYS A 239 10.75 11.54 4.56
C LYS A 239 10.98 12.52 3.41
N LEU A 240 10.06 12.56 2.45
CA LEU A 240 10.18 13.43 1.27
C LEU A 240 10.17 14.91 1.66
N SER A 241 9.32 15.32 2.60
CA SER A 241 9.27 16.71 3.09
C SER A 241 10.57 17.16 3.75
N THR A 242 11.40 16.25 4.27
CA THR A 242 12.73 16.60 4.84
C THR A 242 13.83 16.69 3.78
N LYS A 243 13.58 16.24 2.57
CA LYS A 243 14.57 16.20 1.47
C LYS A 243 14.31 17.25 0.39
N LEU A 244 13.09 17.73 0.28
CA LEU A 244 12.71 18.80 -0.64
C LEU A 244 12.89 20.17 0.02
N PRO A 245 12.97 21.26 -0.78
CA PRO A 245 13.04 22.62 -0.26
C PRO A 245 11.87 22.92 0.69
N PRO A 246 12.11 23.66 1.80
CA PRO A 246 11.06 23.94 2.80
C PRO A 246 9.81 24.64 2.27
N GLU A 247 9.96 25.38 1.16
CA GLU A 247 8.88 26.09 0.48
C GLU A 247 8.03 25.18 -0.44
N MET A 248 8.48 23.95 -0.73
CA MET A 248 7.76 22.99 -1.54
C MET A 248 6.84 22.14 -0.64
N PRO A 249 5.52 22.34 -0.67
CA PRO A 249 4.60 21.58 0.17
C PRO A 249 4.61 20.10 -0.23
N VAL A 250 4.65 19.22 0.77
CA VAL A 250 4.44 17.77 0.61
C VAL A 250 3.26 17.37 1.48
N ARG A 251 2.24 16.78 0.87
CA ARG A 251 1.01 16.40 1.58
C ARG A 251 0.64 14.97 1.28
N PHE A 252 0.37 14.18 2.32
CA PHE A 252 -0.31 12.90 2.17
C PHE A 252 -1.80 13.13 1.96
N ILE A 253 -2.36 12.54 0.90
CA ILE A 253 -3.80 12.55 0.59
C ILE A 253 -4.29 11.11 0.65
N ASP A 254 -5.18 10.83 1.59
CA ASP A 254 -5.77 9.51 1.76
C ASP A 254 -6.81 9.25 0.66
N ALA A 255 -6.60 8.20 -0.12
CA ALA A 255 -7.57 7.78 -1.14
C ALA A 255 -8.86 7.19 -0.55
N GLY A 256 -8.81 6.80 0.72
CA GLY A 256 -9.92 6.20 1.44
C GLY A 256 -10.36 4.83 0.90
N MET A 257 -11.24 4.17 1.62
CA MET A 257 -11.88 2.94 1.15
C MET A 257 -13.06 3.29 0.23
N PRO A 258 -13.15 2.69 -0.98
CA PRO A 258 -14.22 3.00 -1.95
C PRO A 258 -15.55 2.27 -1.63
N TRP A 259 -15.61 1.54 -0.55
CA TRP A 259 -16.75 0.72 -0.12
C TRP A 259 -17.06 0.94 1.35
N ARG A 260 -18.24 0.53 1.76
CA ARG A 260 -18.73 0.60 3.14
C ARG A 260 -19.59 -0.60 3.47
N PHE A 261 -19.68 -0.92 4.74
CA PHE A 261 -20.63 -1.94 5.25
C PHE A 261 -22.00 -1.32 5.46
N PHE A 262 -23.04 -2.10 5.23
CA PHE A 262 -24.44 -1.77 5.47
C PHE A 262 -25.02 -2.67 6.54
#